data_2311b6696ecc6a1c4f9d6604c691c6a9
#
_entry.id   2311b6696ecc6a1c4f9d6604c691c6a9
#
_cell.length_a   1.000
_cell.length_b   1.000
_cell.length_c   1.000
_cell.angle_alpha   90.00
_cell.angle_beta   90.00
_cell.angle_gamma   90.00
#
_symmetry.space_group_name_H-M   'P 1'
#
loop_
_entity.id
_entity.type
_entity.pdbx_description
1 polymer ?
#
loop_
_entity_poly.entity_id
_entity_poly.type
_entity_poly.pdbx_seq_one_letter_code
_entity_poly.pdbx_strand_id
1 'polypeptide(L)'
;MAHRIAVAGATGQVGREIIKTLAEREFPAADVSALASGRAVGGSISFGERNLSVGAVERHDWASTDLVFLAPGTTGPVTLARKAVAAGCVVIDVTGMSDPDAPVVVPEVNPGALAANPRIVASPVAGAILLSLVLHPLQALGGLVRIVATSLQPVSGAGKDAMDELFSQTRGVFVNDTATPEQFTKPIAFNLIPHVGGFGEGGLTDEEEAIAEDTSRLLGGVAVAATCVRVPVFIGQSLSVHASFDRPIDEAEAREAIRGAPGLTLLDRRDDGGYVTPLETVGEDPVFVSRLRVDPTGPNGIALWCAGDNLRKGGALNAVQIAEELARRGALRG
;
A
#
# COMPACT_ATOMS: atom_id res chain seq x y z
N MET A 1 3.80 -18.01 -19.88
CA MET A 1 3.08 -19.18 -19.34
C MET A 1 1.97 -18.65 -18.46
N ALA A 2 0.86 -19.39 -18.30
CA ALA A 2 -0.22 -18.97 -17.45
C ALA A 2 -0.08 -19.64 -16.06
N HIS A 3 -0.31 -18.90 -14.99
CA HIS A 3 -0.04 -19.31 -13.61
C HIS A 3 -1.32 -19.57 -12.83
N ARG A 4 -1.26 -20.50 -11.87
CA ARG A 4 -2.35 -20.79 -10.93
C ARG A 4 -2.15 -19.94 -9.68
N ILE A 5 -3.11 -19.07 -9.41
CA ILE A 5 -3.03 -18.02 -8.40
C ILE A 5 -4.01 -18.30 -7.26
N ALA A 6 -3.59 -18.06 -6.03
CA ALA A 6 -4.48 -18.02 -4.88
C ALA A 6 -4.40 -16.65 -4.19
N VAL A 7 -5.54 -16.09 -3.81
CA VAL A 7 -5.64 -14.87 -3.01
C VAL A 7 -6.28 -15.23 -1.67
N ALA A 8 -5.47 -15.30 -0.61
CA ALA A 8 -5.96 -15.47 0.76
C ALA A 8 -6.35 -14.10 1.33
N GLY A 9 -7.45 -14.04 2.08
CA GLY A 9 -8.07 -12.77 2.47
C GLY A 9 -8.84 -12.09 1.33
N ALA A 10 -9.27 -12.88 0.33
CA ALA A 10 -9.92 -12.41 -0.89
C ALA A 10 -11.17 -11.53 -0.67
N THR A 11 -11.86 -11.68 0.45
CA THR A 11 -13.09 -10.94 0.76
C THR A 11 -12.84 -9.57 1.41
N GLY A 12 -11.60 -9.30 1.85
CA GLY A 12 -11.16 -7.99 2.35
C GLY A 12 -11.04 -6.95 1.24
N GLN A 13 -10.87 -5.67 1.60
CA GLN A 13 -10.75 -4.57 0.63
C GLN A 13 -9.58 -4.78 -0.33
N VAL A 14 -8.38 -5.00 0.20
CA VAL A 14 -7.17 -5.23 -0.60
C VAL A 14 -7.26 -6.54 -1.38
N GLY A 15 -7.79 -7.62 -0.80
CA GLY A 15 -7.95 -8.90 -1.50
C GLY A 15 -8.88 -8.81 -2.71
N ARG A 16 -9.99 -8.08 -2.60
CA ARG A 16 -10.90 -7.78 -3.73
C ARG A 16 -10.20 -6.95 -4.79
N GLU A 17 -9.44 -5.93 -4.37
CA GLU A 17 -8.72 -5.07 -5.30
C GLU A 17 -7.58 -5.83 -6.01
N ILE A 18 -6.88 -6.78 -5.34
CA ILE A 18 -5.91 -7.68 -5.99
C ILE A 18 -6.58 -8.47 -7.11
N ILE A 19 -7.73 -9.12 -6.83
CA ILE A 19 -8.46 -9.91 -7.81
C ILE A 19 -8.90 -9.05 -9.00
N LYS A 20 -9.42 -7.86 -8.73
CA LYS A 20 -9.82 -6.88 -9.75
C LYS A 20 -8.62 -6.42 -10.58
N THR A 21 -7.50 -6.05 -9.94
CA THR A 21 -6.29 -5.59 -10.61
C THR A 21 -5.66 -6.68 -11.48
N LEU A 22 -5.66 -7.94 -11.05
CA LEU A 22 -5.22 -9.08 -11.87
C LEU A 22 -6.03 -9.20 -13.17
N ALA A 23 -7.36 -8.96 -13.10
CA ALA A 23 -8.23 -8.99 -14.26
C ALA A 23 -8.00 -7.78 -15.18
N GLU A 24 -7.94 -6.57 -14.63
CA GLU A 24 -7.74 -5.33 -15.38
C GLU A 24 -6.39 -5.29 -16.12
N ARG A 25 -5.36 -5.88 -15.52
CA ARG A 25 -4.01 -5.93 -16.10
C ARG A 25 -3.77 -7.18 -16.96
N GLU A 26 -4.81 -7.98 -17.17
CA GLU A 26 -4.74 -9.22 -17.97
C GLU A 26 -3.57 -10.12 -17.54
N PHE A 27 -3.33 -10.21 -16.20
CA PHE A 27 -2.25 -11.06 -15.69
C PHE A 27 -2.42 -12.49 -16.21
N PRO A 28 -1.35 -13.17 -16.67
CA PRO A 28 -1.44 -14.50 -17.29
C PRO A 28 -1.82 -15.58 -16.27
N ALA A 29 -3.08 -15.59 -15.86
CA ALA A 29 -3.65 -16.52 -14.90
C ALA A 29 -4.32 -17.71 -15.63
N ALA A 30 -3.85 -18.93 -15.35
CA ALA A 30 -4.53 -20.16 -15.77
C ALA A 30 -5.77 -20.41 -14.91
N ASP A 31 -5.66 -20.13 -13.61
CA ASP A 31 -6.75 -20.21 -12.64
C ASP A 31 -6.54 -19.19 -11.52
N VAL A 32 -7.63 -18.71 -10.92
CA VAL A 32 -7.63 -17.80 -9.77
C VAL A 32 -8.54 -18.35 -8.68
N SER A 33 -7.99 -18.71 -7.55
CA SER A 33 -8.68 -19.18 -6.36
C SER A 33 -8.87 -18.02 -5.36
N ALA A 34 -10.10 -17.58 -5.13
CA ALA A 34 -10.45 -16.65 -4.07
C ALA A 34 -10.64 -17.42 -2.76
N LEU A 35 -9.83 -17.10 -1.73
CA LEU A 35 -9.81 -17.86 -0.48
C LEU A 35 -10.12 -16.96 0.72
N ALA A 36 -10.93 -17.48 1.64
CA ALA A 36 -11.24 -16.84 2.91
C ALA A 36 -11.43 -17.86 4.03
N SER A 37 -11.59 -17.40 5.25
CA SER A 37 -11.96 -18.20 6.42
C SER A 37 -13.36 -17.88 6.92
N GLY A 38 -13.96 -18.78 7.72
CA GLY A 38 -15.21 -18.55 8.43
C GLY A 38 -16.42 -18.30 7.53
N ARG A 39 -17.21 -17.26 7.87
CA ARG A 39 -18.51 -16.98 7.23
C ARG A 39 -18.42 -16.49 5.78
N ALA A 40 -17.26 -16.06 5.35
CA ALA A 40 -17.06 -15.55 3.99
C ALA A 40 -16.97 -16.66 2.92
N VAL A 41 -16.76 -17.91 3.34
CA VAL A 41 -16.71 -19.10 2.46
C VAL A 41 -18.07 -19.32 1.82
N GLY A 42 -18.07 -19.63 0.51
CA GLY A 42 -19.28 -19.80 -0.30
C GLY A 42 -19.83 -18.50 -0.91
N GLY A 43 -19.22 -17.37 -0.57
CA GLY A 43 -19.50 -16.09 -1.24
C GLY A 43 -18.99 -16.05 -2.68
N SER A 44 -19.16 -14.90 -3.34
CA SER A 44 -18.73 -14.68 -4.72
C SER A 44 -17.96 -13.37 -4.86
N ILE A 45 -16.92 -13.35 -5.72
CA ILE A 45 -16.10 -12.18 -6.04
C ILE A 45 -15.95 -12.09 -7.55
N SER A 46 -16.15 -10.91 -8.13
CA SER A 46 -15.97 -10.68 -9.57
C SER A 46 -14.50 -10.72 -9.97
N PHE A 47 -14.21 -11.38 -11.09
CA PHE A 47 -12.92 -11.40 -11.78
C PHE A 47 -13.17 -11.14 -13.28
N GLY A 48 -13.04 -9.89 -13.69
CA GLY A 48 -13.48 -9.46 -15.02
C GLY A 48 -14.98 -9.74 -15.22
N GLU A 49 -15.32 -10.46 -16.29
CA GLU A 49 -16.71 -10.82 -16.63
C GLU A 49 -17.24 -12.05 -15.89
N ARG A 50 -16.40 -12.77 -15.15
CA ARG A 50 -16.78 -13.98 -14.42
C ARG A 50 -16.76 -13.78 -12.91
N ASN A 51 -17.44 -14.67 -12.19
CA ASN A 51 -17.45 -14.69 -10.74
C ASN A 51 -16.67 -15.90 -10.23
N LEU A 52 -15.83 -15.67 -9.22
CA LEU A 52 -15.10 -16.69 -8.48
C LEU A 52 -15.90 -17.06 -7.22
N SER A 53 -16.07 -18.36 -6.97
CA SER A 53 -16.58 -18.82 -5.68
C SER A 53 -15.49 -18.73 -4.62
N VAL A 54 -15.82 -18.21 -3.44
CA VAL A 54 -14.88 -18.09 -2.32
C VAL A 54 -14.73 -19.45 -1.63
N GLY A 55 -13.55 -20.04 -1.75
CA GLY A 55 -13.16 -21.29 -1.11
C GLY A 55 -12.64 -21.11 0.32
N ALA A 56 -12.62 -22.23 1.07
CA ALA A 56 -12.02 -22.24 2.40
C ALA A 56 -10.49 -22.37 2.30
N VAL A 57 -9.76 -21.43 2.91
CA VAL A 57 -8.29 -21.40 2.90
C VAL A 57 -7.67 -22.64 3.54
N GLU A 58 -8.34 -23.21 4.53
CA GLU A 58 -7.90 -24.41 5.27
C GLU A 58 -7.92 -25.68 4.40
N ARG A 59 -8.77 -25.69 3.36
CA ARG A 59 -8.98 -26.85 2.48
C ARG A 59 -8.30 -26.71 1.12
N HIS A 60 -7.63 -25.57 0.88
CA HIS A 60 -6.99 -25.32 -0.40
C HIS A 60 -5.78 -26.24 -0.64
N ASP A 61 -5.67 -26.78 -1.87
CA ASP A 61 -4.52 -27.56 -2.31
C ASP A 61 -3.40 -26.65 -2.81
N TRP A 62 -2.44 -26.39 -1.93
CA TRP A 62 -1.29 -25.53 -2.24
C TRP A 62 -0.34 -26.13 -3.29
N ALA A 63 -0.34 -27.45 -3.48
CA ALA A 63 0.49 -28.08 -4.51
C ALA A 63 0.01 -27.74 -5.93
N SER A 64 -1.27 -27.39 -6.07
CA SER A 64 -1.86 -26.93 -7.32
C SER A 64 -1.73 -25.42 -7.57
N THR A 65 -0.93 -24.70 -6.76
CA THR A 65 -0.81 -23.24 -6.81
C THR A 65 0.63 -22.82 -7.09
N ASP A 66 0.83 -21.81 -7.93
CA ASP A 66 2.16 -21.30 -8.28
C ASP A 66 2.47 -20.01 -7.51
N LEU A 67 1.48 -19.14 -7.36
CA LEU A 67 1.58 -17.83 -6.72
C LEU A 67 0.47 -17.62 -5.70
N VAL A 68 0.84 -17.11 -4.53
CA VAL A 68 -0.10 -16.80 -3.43
C VAL A 68 0.03 -15.33 -3.05
N PHE A 69 -1.10 -14.62 -3.01
CA PHE A 69 -1.20 -13.31 -2.36
C PHE A 69 -1.78 -13.50 -0.96
N LEU A 70 -1.09 -12.97 0.05
CA LEU A 70 -1.61 -12.86 1.42
C LEU A 70 -2.10 -11.43 1.64
N ALA A 71 -3.40 -11.23 1.53
CA ALA A 71 -4.01 -9.91 1.75
C ALA A 71 -4.31 -9.68 3.24
N PRO A 72 -4.40 -8.41 3.70
CA PRO A 72 -4.82 -8.08 5.07
C PRO A 72 -6.13 -8.76 5.46
N GLY A 73 -6.22 -9.23 6.72
CA GLY A 73 -7.34 -10.05 7.20
C GLY A 73 -7.17 -11.55 6.98
N THR A 74 -6.07 -11.99 6.38
CA THR A 74 -5.70 -13.42 6.30
C THR A 74 -5.42 -13.97 7.70
N THR A 75 -6.09 -15.07 8.06
CA THR A 75 -5.86 -15.74 9.35
C THR A 75 -4.55 -16.49 9.33
N GLY A 76 -3.68 -16.23 10.32
CA GLY A 76 -2.40 -16.91 10.50
C GLY A 76 -1.44 -16.80 9.30
N PRO A 77 -1.12 -15.58 8.84
CA PRO A 77 -0.34 -15.36 7.61
C PRO A 77 1.02 -16.05 7.65
N VAL A 78 1.72 -16.05 8.78
CA VAL A 78 3.01 -16.74 8.97
C VAL A 78 2.92 -18.24 8.68
N THR A 79 1.92 -18.90 9.26
CA THR A 79 1.72 -20.34 9.08
C THR A 79 1.32 -20.65 7.65
N LEU A 80 0.48 -19.81 7.07
CA LEU A 80 0.00 -19.97 5.69
C LEU A 80 1.13 -19.78 4.68
N ALA A 81 1.97 -18.75 4.85
CA ALA A 81 3.14 -18.51 4.03
C ALA A 81 4.08 -19.71 4.02
N ARG A 82 4.43 -20.23 5.22
CA ARG A 82 5.30 -21.41 5.36
C ARG A 82 4.71 -22.65 4.67
N LYS A 83 3.41 -22.87 4.81
CA LYS A 83 2.71 -23.98 4.15
C LYS A 83 2.74 -23.86 2.63
N ALA A 84 2.47 -22.66 2.10
CA ALA A 84 2.50 -22.40 0.66
C ALA A 84 3.91 -22.56 0.09
N VAL A 85 4.93 -22.02 0.75
CA VAL A 85 6.34 -22.19 0.35
C VAL A 85 6.78 -23.64 0.38
N ALA A 86 6.41 -24.41 1.40
CA ALA A 86 6.71 -25.83 1.49
C ALA A 86 6.07 -26.65 0.35
N ALA A 87 4.90 -26.21 -0.16
CA ALA A 87 4.26 -26.77 -1.35
C ALA A 87 4.89 -26.27 -2.66
N GLY A 88 5.84 -25.33 -2.57
CA GLY A 88 6.63 -24.76 -3.67
C GLY A 88 6.00 -23.54 -4.35
N CYS A 89 5.02 -22.90 -3.73
CA CYS A 89 4.50 -21.63 -4.17
C CYS A 89 5.51 -20.49 -3.97
N VAL A 90 5.34 -19.40 -4.72
CA VAL A 90 5.87 -18.08 -4.37
C VAL A 90 4.77 -17.31 -3.64
N VAL A 91 5.14 -16.58 -2.59
CA VAL A 91 4.21 -15.83 -1.75
C VAL A 91 4.51 -14.33 -1.87
N ILE A 92 3.50 -13.53 -2.15
CA ILE A 92 3.53 -12.07 -2.04
C ILE A 92 2.71 -11.70 -0.81
N ASP A 93 3.40 -11.21 0.20
CA ASP A 93 2.79 -10.81 1.47
C ASP A 93 2.45 -9.32 1.50
N VAL A 94 1.16 -9.02 1.58
CA VAL A 94 0.63 -7.66 1.74
C VAL A 94 0.20 -7.40 3.19
N THR A 95 0.39 -8.39 4.08
CA THR A 95 0.07 -8.25 5.52
C THR A 95 1.23 -7.66 6.32
N GLY A 96 2.46 -7.76 5.78
CA GLY A 96 3.69 -7.37 6.47
C GLY A 96 4.08 -8.28 7.63
N MET A 97 3.45 -9.45 7.79
CA MET A 97 3.59 -10.29 8.99
C MET A 97 4.16 -11.69 8.73
N SER A 98 4.39 -12.08 7.46
CA SER A 98 4.72 -13.49 7.17
C SER A 98 6.19 -13.85 7.40
N ASP A 99 7.11 -12.95 7.07
CA ASP A 99 8.55 -13.18 7.19
C ASP A 99 9.29 -11.83 7.33
N PRO A 100 9.94 -11.56 8.48
CA PRO A 100 10.67 -10.30 8.68
C PRO A 100 11.92 -10.19 7.80
N ASP A 101 12.46 -11.31 7.32
CA ASP A 101 13.65 -11.35 6.45
C ASP A 101 13.29 -11.28 4.95
N ALA A 102 11.99 -11.28 4.61
CA ALA A 102 11.56 -11.15 3.22
C ALA A 102 12.01 -9.82 2.62
N PRO A 103 12.44 -9.81 1.34
CA PRO A 103 12.71 -8.55 0.65
C PRO A 103 11.44 -7.72 0.53
N VAL A 104 11.52 -6.47 0.97
CA VAL A 104 10.46 -5.46 0.78
C VAL A 104 10.63 -4.87 -0.60
N VAL A 105 9.57 -4.90 -1.43
CA VAL A 105 9.68 -4.53 -2.85
C VAL A 105 8.61 -3.54 -3.29
N VAL A 106 9.10 -2.48 -3.95
CA VAL A 106 8.32 -1.60 -4.81
C VAL A 106 8.96 -1.67 -6.19
N PRO A 107 8.31 -2.24 -7.20
CA PRO A 107 8.94 -2.54 -8.50
C PRO A 107 9.57 -1.34 -9.20
N GLU A 108 9.04 -0.14 -9.02
CA GLU A 108 9.59 1.10 -9.59
C GLU A 108 10.83 1.62 -8.82
N VAL A 109 11.07 1.11 -7.60
CA VAL A 109 12.16 1.58 -6.71
C VAL A 109 13.31 0.58 -6.68
N ASN A 110 13.03 -0.67 -6.35
CA ASN A 110 14.07 -1.67 -6.08
C ASN A 110 13.80 -3.05 -6.73
N PRO A 111 13.49 -3.14 -8.03
CA PRO A 111 13.19 -4.43 -8.68
C PRO A 111 14.35 -5.42 -8.60
N GLY A 112 15.57 -4.95 -8.36
CA GLY A 112 16.76 -5.77 -8.16
C GLY A 112 16.67 -6.70 -6.95
N ALA A 113 15.88 -6.40 -5.93
CA ALA A 113 15.66 -7.25 -4.76
C ALA A 113 15.03 -8.62 -5.10
N LEU A 114 14.41 -8.74 -6.28
CA LEU A 114 13.85 -10.00 -6.79
C LEU A 114 14.87 -10.89 -7.52
N ALA A 115 16.12 -10.44 -7.70
CA ALA A 115 17.12 -11.18 -8.49
C ALA A 115 17.48 -12.55 -7.91
N ALA A 116 17.38 -12.73 -6.59
CA ALA A 116 17.63 -14.01 -5.92
C ALA A 116 16.45 -15.00 -5.99
N ASN A 117 15.38 -14.65 -6.70
CA ASN A 117 14.13 -15.44 -6.77
C ASN A 117 13.60 -15.83 -5.37
N PRO A 118 13.32 -14.87 -4.49
CA PRO A 118 12.85 -15.14 -3.14
C PRO A 118 11.51 -15.89 -3.17
N ARG A 119 11.28 -16.76 -2.20
CA ARG A 119 10.03 -17.51 -2.08
C ARG A 119 8.93 -16.72 -1.37
N ILE A 120 9.31 -15.76 -0.56
CA ILE A 120 8.40 -14.79 0.06
C ILE A 120 8.90 -13.39 -0.31
N VAL A 121 8.00 -12.54 -0.74
CA VAL A 121 8.25 -11.12 -1.05
C VAL A 121 7.25 -10.29 -0.28
N ALA A 122 7.72 -9.30 0.46
CA ALA A 122 6.86 -8.37 1.18
C ALA A 122 6.51 -7.16 0.32
N SER A 123 5.22 -6.86 0.19
CA SER A 123 4.75 -5.56 -0.27
C SER A 123 4.67 -4.65 0.96
N PRO A 124 5.36 -3.51 0.98
CA PRO A 124 5.39 -2.64 2.16
C PRO A 124 4.04 -1.99 2.45
N VAL A 125 3.93 -1.34 3.62
CA VAL A 125 2.74 -0.57 3.97
C VAL A 125 2.52 0.60 3.01
N ALA A 126 1.25 1.00 2.82
CA ALA A 126 0.87 1.99 1.81
C ALA A 126 1.69 3.30 1.93
N GLY A 127 1.88 3.81 3.14
CA GLY A 127 2.67 5.02 3.38
C GLY A 127 4.11 4.90 2.90
N ALA A 128 4.74 3.74 3.08
CA ALA A 128 6.11 3.51 2.61
C ALA A 128 6.19 3.35 1.08
N ILE A 129 5.17 2.74 0.45
CA ILE A 129 5.08 2.69 -1.03
C ILE A 129 5.04 4.11 -1.59
N LEU A 130 4.13 4.95 -1.10
CA LEU A 130 3.96 6.31 -1.59
C LEU A 130 5.23 7.15 -1.37
N LEU A 131 5.81 7.10 -0.16
CA LEU A 131 7.03 7.84 0.17
C LEU A 131 8.22 7.43 -0.68
N SER A 132 8.48 6.13 -0.77
CA SER A 132 9.64 5.63 -1.51
C SER A 132 9.53 5.93 -2.99
N LEU A 133 8.33 5.79 -3.56
CA LEU A 133 8.08 6.08 -4.97
C LEU A 133 8.37 7.54 -5.31
N VAL A 134 7.91 8.47 -4.48
CA VAL A 134 8.08 9.92 -4.69
C VAL A 134 9.51 10.37 -4.45
N LEU A 135 10.20 9.80 -3.46
CA LEU A 135 11.53 10.25 -3.05
C LEU A 135 12.68 9.55 -3.80
N HIS A 136 12.43 8.37 -4.37
CA HIS A 136 13.45 7.63 -5.13
C HIS A 136 14.06 8.45 -6.29
N PRO A 137 13.29 9.11 -7.17
CA PRO A 137 13.89 9.92 -8.23
C PRO A 137 14.65 11.14 -7.72
N LEU A 138 14.29 11.67 -6.54
CA LEU A 138 14.98 12.81 -5.95
C LEU A 138 16.30 12.41 -5.25
N GLN A 139 16.41 11.18 -4.78
CA GLN A 139 17.60 10.66 -4.12
C GLN A 139 18.83 10.75 -5.02
N ALA A 140 18.68 10.47 -6.31
CA ALA A 140 19.78 10.55 -7.28
C ALA A 140 20.28 11.98 -7.49
N LEU A 141 19.45 12.99 -7.27
CA LEU A 141 19.78 14.40 -7.46
C LEU A 141 20.67 14.95 -6.33
N GLY A 142 20.38 14.59 -5.08
CA GLY A 142 20.97 15.27 -3.94
C GLY A 142 21.57 14.39 -2.83
N GLY A 143 21.36 13.07 -2.87
CA GLY A 143 21.67 12.18 -1.74
C GLY A 143 20.72 12.41 -0.56
N LEU A 144 19.72 11.55 -0.44
CA LEU A 144 18.66 11.69 0.58
C LEU A 144 19.18 11.30 1.96
N VAL A 145 19.07 12.21 2.95
CA VAL A 145 19.60 12.04 4.31
C VAL A 145 18.52 11.78 5.34
N ARG A 146 17.42 12.53 5.26
CA ARG A 146 16.37 12.49 6.27
C ARG A 146 14.99 12.79 5.67
N ILE A 147 13.98 12.07 6.15
CA ILE A 147 12.59 12.26 5.80
C ILE A 147 11.78 12.54 7.07
N VAL A 148 10.93 13.54 7.03
CA VAL A 148 9.86 13.76 8.02
C VAL A 148 8.54 13.76 7.27
N ALA A 149 7.62 12.90 7.65
CA ALA A 149 6.34 12.75 6.97
C ALA A 149 5.17 12.73 7.95
N THR A 150 4.10 13.44 7.61
CA THR A 150 2.79 13.25 8.24
C THR A 150 1.92 12.47 7.26
N SER A 151 1.50 11.28 7.66
CA SER A 151 0.64 10.40 6.88
C SER A 151 -0.82 10.62 7.28
N LEU A 152 -1.63 11.09 6.35
CA LEU A 152 -3.07 11.29 6.49
C LEU A 152 -3.78 10.06 5.91
N GLN A 153 -4.23 9.17 6.77
CA GLN A 153 -4.70 7.84 6.41
C GLN A 153 -6.22 7.74 6.37
N PRO A 154 -6.80 7.25 5.26
CA PRO A 154 -8.24 7.07 5.12
C PRO A 154 -8.75 5.91 5.98
N VAL A 155 -10.05 5.90 6.26
CA VAL A 155 -10.69 4.84 7.06
C VAL A 155 -10.66 3.46 6.37
N SER A 156 -10.54 3.39 5.04
CA SER A 156 -10.40 2.12 4.31
C SER A 156 -9.18 1.29 4.76
N GLY A 157 -8.13 1.95 5.28
CA GLY A 157 -6.98 1.26 5.86
C GLY A 157 -7.32 0.42 7.10
N ALA A 158 -8.41 0.74 7.80
CA ALA A 158 -8.95 -0.03 8.92
C ALA A 158 -10.07 -1.01 8.48
N GLY A 159 -10.36 -1.12 7.18
CA GLY A 159 -11.30 -2.08 6.63
C GLY A 159 -12.71 -1.54 6.40
N LYS A 160 -13.62 -2.46 5.99
CA LYS A 160 -14.99 -2.11 5.63
C LYS A 160 -15.79 -1.55 6.80
N ASP A 161 -15.67 -2.16 7.97
CA ASP A 161 -16.46 -1.78 9.14
C ASP A 161 -16.12 -0.35 9.60
N ALA A 162 -14.85 0.07 9.45
CA ALA A 162 -14.43 1.44 9.69
C ALA A 162 -15.01 2.45 8.68
N MET A 163 -15.17 2.04 7.43
CA MET A 163 -15.87 2.85 6.42
C MET A 163 -17.36 2.98 6.73
N ASP A 164 -18.00 1.88 7.14
CA ASP A 164 -19.40 1.87 7.54
C ASP A 164 -19.61 2.73 8.82
N GLU A 165 -18.65 2.72 9.74
CA GLU A 165 -18.67 3.58 10.93
C GLU A 165 -18.59 5.06 10.57
N LEU A 166 -17.64 5.48 9.70
CA LEU A 166 -17.56 6.86 9.22
C LEU A 166 -18.86 7.31 8.56
N PHE A 167 -19.45 6.46 7.73
CA PHE A 167 -20.72 6.76 7.06
C PHE A 167 -21.85 6.94 8.07
N SER A 168 -21.97 6.03 9.04
CA SER A 168 -23.02 6.05 10.07
C SER A 168 -22.88 7.24 11.00
N GLN A 169 -21.68 7.55 11.47
CA GLN A 169 -21.40 8.73 12.28
C GLN A 169 -21.70 10.02 11.52
N THR A 170 -21.32 10.11 10.24
CA THR A 170 -21.60 11.28 9.41
C THR A 170 -23.12 11.53 9.30
N ARG A 171 -23.89 10.48 9.03
CA ARG A 171 -25.37 10.58 9.03
C ARG A 171 -25.92 11.00 10.39
N GLY A 172 -25.39 10.41 11.46
CA GLY A 172 -25.86 10.65 12.83
C GLY A 172 -25.74 12.12 13.23
N VAL A 173 -24.67 12.81 12.83
CA VAL A 173 -24.49 14.24 13.13
C VAL A 173 -25.65 15.09 12.60
N PHE A 174 -26.18 14.77 11.40
CA PHE A 174 -27.27 15.55 10.79
C PHE A 174 -28.68 15.25 11.34
N VAL A 175 -28.81 14.13 12.06
CA VAL A 175 -30.12 13.72 12.64
C VAL A 175 -30.10 13.70 14.17
N ASN A 176 -29.09 14.30 14.80
CA ASN A 176 -28.83 14.30 16.24
C ASN A 176 -28.80 12.89 16.88
N ASP A 177 -28.32 11.93 16.13
CA ASP A 177 -28.08 10.56 16.57
C ASP A 177 -26.57 10.31 16.66
N THR A 178 -26.02 10.33 17.89
CA THR A 178 -24.60 10.14 18.12
C THR A 178 -24.27 8.65 18.13
N ALA A 179 -23.75 8.12 17.03
CA ALA A 179 -23.21 6.77 16.99
C ALA A 179 -21.97 6.63 17.90
N THR A 180 -21.97 5.60 18.73
CA THR A 180 -20.80 5.26 19.55
C THR A 180 -19.67 4.73 18.66
N PRO A 181 -18.42 5.18 18.84
CA PRO A 181 -17.29 4.61 18.13
C PRO A 181 -17.09 3.12 18.47
N GLU A 182 -16.92 2.29 17.44
CA GLU A 182 -16.70 0.84 17.56
C GLU A 182 -15.34 0.42 17.01
N GLN A 183 -14.94 0.99 15.87
CA GLN A 183 -13.68 0.70 15.19
C GLN A 183 -12.56 1.65 15.60
N PHE A 184 -12.90 2.86 16.02
CA PHE A 184 -11.94 3.88 16.42
C PHE A 184 -12.10 4.22 17.90
N THR A 185 -11.02 4.73 18.52
CA THR A 185 -11.02 5.14 19.92
C THR A 185 -11.83 6.41 20.21
N LYS A 186 -12.13 7.17 19.18
CA LYS A 186 -12.91 8.43 19.20
C LYS A 186 -13.75 8.53 17.93
N PRO A 187 -14.82 9.35 17.92
CA PRO A 187 -15.58 9.60 16.68
C PRO A 187 -14.66 10.10 15.59
N ILE A 188 -14.80 9.51 14.39
CA ILE A 188 -13.99 9.88 13.21
C ILE A 188 -14.69 10.88 12.32
N ALA A 189 -16.02 10.90 12.26
CA ALA A 189 -16.75 11.89 11.46
C ALA A 189 -16.43 13.31 11.93
N PHE A 190 -16.02 14.17 10.99
CA PHE A 190 -15.62 15.56 11.23
C PHE A 190 -14.47 15.72 12.26
N ASN A 191 -13.61 14.72 12.38
CA ASN A 191 -12.53 14.69 13.37
C ASN A 191 -11.23 14.14 12.76
N LEU A 192 -10.11 14.37 13.45
CA LEU A 192 -8.80 13.79 13.18
C LEU A 192 -8.35 12.98 14.39
N ILE A 193 -7.84 11.78 14.18
CA ILE A 193 -7.30 10.94 15.25
C ILE A 193 -5.80 10.77 15.01
N PRO A 194 -4.91 11.41 15.81
CA PRO A 194 -3.46 11.32 15.64
C PRO A 194 -2.91 10.01 16.23
N HIS A 195 -3.48 8.90 15.74
CA HIS A 195 -3.16 7.56 16.22
C HIS A 195 -3.66 6.53 15.18
N VAL A 196 -2.74 5.72 14.66
CA VAL A 196 -3.04 4.60 13.75
C VAL A 196 -2.17 3.42 14.18
N GLY A 197 -2.81 2.25 14.38
CA GLY A 197 -2.14 1.06 14.89
C GLY A 197 -2.03 1.00 16.42
N GLY A 198 -1.26 0.06 16.95
CA GLY A 198 -0.98 -0.09 18.38
C GLY A 198 0.20 0.78 18.82
N PHE A 199 0.23 1.22 20.07
CA PHE A 199 1.40 1.89 20.63
C PHE A 199 2.50 0.89 20.97
N GLY A 200 3.70 1.13 20.44
CA GLY A 200 4.94 0.46 20.82
C GLY A 200 5.69 1.15 21.95
N GLU A 201 6.91 0.69 22.23
CA GLU A 201 7.81 1.34 23.18
C GLU A 201 8.24 2.73 22.66
N GLY A 202 8.34 3.70 23.57
CA GLY A 202 8.74 5.07 23.20
C GLY A 202 7.63 5.94 22.62
N GLY A 203 6.39 5.44 22.50
CA GLY A 203 5.21 6.21 22.09
C GLY A 203 5.00 6.29 20.58
N LEU A 204 5.80 5.61 19.77
CA LEU A 204 5.52 5.38 18.34
C LEU A 204 4.42 4.32 18.20
N THR A 205 3.71 4.35 17.07
CA THR A 205 2.78 3.29 16.72
C THR A 205 3.44 2.29 15.76
N ASP A 206 2.94 1.05 15.74
CA ASP A 206 3.40 0.01 14.80
C ASP A 206 3.31 0.46 13.33
N GLU A 207 2.31 1.26 12.98
CA GLU A 207 2.16 1.85 11.64
C GLU A 207 3.26 2.90 11.35
N GLU A 208 3.62 3.74 12.32
CA GLU A 208 4.70 4.73 12.19
C GLU A 208 6.07 4.05 12.06
N GLU A 209 6.30 3.00 12.85
CA GLU A 209 7.50 2.16 12.76
C GLU A 209 7.57 1.46 11.40
N ALA A 210 6.48 0.84 10.92
CA ALA A 210 6.45 0.16 9.64
C ALA A 210 6.71 1.12 8.46
N ILE A 211 6.11 2.32 8.46
CA ILE A 211 6.41 3.34 7.44
C ILE A 211 7.89 3.72 7.48
N ALA A 212 8.45 3.93 8.67
CA ALA A 212 9.84 4.33 8.81
C ALA A 212 10.81 3.23 8.36
N GLU A 213 10.61 2.00 8.81
CA GLU A 213 11.47 0.86 8.49
C GLU A 213 11.41 0.50 7.00
N ASP A 214 10.20 0.32 6.45
CA ASP A 214 10.04 -0.05 5.05
C ASP A 214 10.60 1.02 4.11
N THR A 215 10.33 2.32 4.40
CA THR A 215 10.88 3.41 3.60
C THR A 215 12.41 3.46 3.69
N SER A 216 12.97 3.27 4.90
CA SER A 216 14.40 3.21 5.10
C SER A 216 15.05 2.06 4.33
N ARG A 217 14.47 0.86 4.38
CA ARG A 217 14.93 -0.32 3.61
C ARG A 217 14.89 -0.09 2.10
N LEU A 218 13.82 0.53 1.60
CA LEU A 218 13.65 0.83 0.17
C LEU A 218 14.61 1.88 -0.35
N LEU A 219 14.98 2.87 0.48
CA LEU A 219 15.81 4.02 0.09
C LEU A 219 17.24 3.96 0.63
N GLY A 220 17.74 2.76 0.98
CA GLY A 220 19.15 2.54 1.31
C GLY A 220 19.58 3.00 2.70
N GLY A 221 18.70 2.96 3.69
CA GLY A 221 19.03 3.23 5.09
C GLY A 221 18.83 4.69 5.53
N VAL A 222 18.02 5.46 4.78
CA VAL A 222 17.70 6.85 5.13
C VAL A 222 16.95 6.94 6.45
N ALA A 223 17.22 8.00 7.24
CA ALA A 223 16.50 8.27 8.49
C ALA A 223 15.08 8.77 8.20
N VAL A 224 14.07 8.12 8.77
CA VAL A 224 12.66 8.46 8.56
C VAL A 224 11.97 8.68 9.90
N ALA A 225 11.19 9.76 10.00
CA ALA A 225 10.25 10.00 11.09
C ALA A 225 8.84 10.17 10.50
N ALA A 226 7.92 9.32 10.90
CA ALA A 226 6.53 9.37 10.47
C ALA A 226 5.61 9.73 11.65
N THR A 227 4.53 10.46 11.35
CA THR A 227 3.39 10.65 12.25
C THR A 227 2.12 10.26 11.49
N CYS A 228 1.34 9.34 12.04
CA CYS A 228 0.15 8.82 11.40
C CYS A 228 -1.12 9.40 11.98
N VAL A 229 -1.96 9.95 11.11
CA VAL A 229 -3.24 10.56 11.48
C VAL A 229 -4.37 9.90 10.70
N ARG A 230 -5.36 9.34 11.38
CA ARG A 230 -6.58 8.88 10.74
C ARG A 230 -7.47 10.07 10.42
N VAL A 231 -7.90 10.16 9.16
CA VAL A 231 -8.72 11.26 8.66
C VAL A 231 -10.10 10.75 8.18
N PRO A 232 -11.15 11.61 8.18
CA PRO A 232 -12.51 11.24 7.79
C PRO A 232 -12.65 11.21 6.25
N VAL A 233 -11.78 10.45 5.61
CA VAL A 233 -11.74 10.19 4.17
C VAL A 233 -11.92 8.70 3.95
N PHE A 234 -12.75 8.30 2.98
CA PHE A 234 -13.03 6.88 2.74
C PHE A 234 -11.83 6.16 2.14
N ILE A 235 -11.29 6.64 1.03
CA ILE A 235 -10.18 6.06 0.27
C ILE A 235 -9.25 7.19 -0.17
N GLY A 236 -7.97 6.91 -0.33
CA GLY A 236 -6.95 7.87 -0.73
C GLY A 236 -6.10 8.33 0.45
N GLN A 237 -4.84 7.86 0.50
CA GLN A 237 -3.84 8.27 1.49
C GLN A 237 -3.04 9.44 0.97
N SER A 238 -2.74 10.38 1.86
CA SER A 238 -1.91 11.53 1.52
C SER A 238 -0.79 11.69 2.53
N LEU A 239 0.31 12.28 2.08
CA LEU A 239 1.45 12.60 2.95
C LEU A 239 1.92 14.04 2.73
N SER A 240 2.16 14.74 3.83
CA SER A 240 2.96 15.95 3.86
C SER A 240 4.39 15.56 4.16
N VAL A 241 5.31 15.87 3.26
CA VAL A 241 6.69 15.36 3.29
C VAL A 241 7.68 16.51 3.33
N HIS A 242 8.67 16.42 4.22
CA HIS A 242 9.88 17.21 4.24
C HIS A 242 11.08 16.27 4.11
N ALA A 243 11.87 16.43 3.07
CA ALA A 243 13.05 15.62 2.78
C ALA A 243 14.30 16.51 2.77
N SER A 244 15.34 16.06 3.45
CA SER A 244 16.65 16.74 3.49
C SER A 244 17.68 15.95 2.70
N PHE A 245 18.57 16.65 2.00
CA PHE A 245 19.57 16.08 1.10
C PHE A 245 20.98 16.55 1.47
N ASP A 246 22.00 15.79 1.05
CA ASP A 246 23.40 16.15 1.27
C ASP A 246 23.78 17.45 0.55
N ARG A 247 23.17 17.71 -0.60
CA ARG A 247 23.41 18.90 -1.42
C ARG A 247 22.07 19.52 -1.88
N PRO A 248 22.05 20.81 -2.21
CA PRO A 248 20.86 21.48 -2.71
C PRO A 248 20.31 20.80 -3.95
N ILE A 249 19.01 20.72 -4.03
CA ILE A 249 18.29 20.29 -5.25
C ILE A 249 17.54 21.50 -5.79
N ASP A 250 17.72 21.77 -7.07
CA ASP A 250 16.93 22.79 -7.77
C ASP A 250 15.49 22.32 -7.92
N GLU A 251 14.54 23.23 -7.76
CA GLU A 251 13.11 22.90 -7.82
C GLU A 251 12.70 22.43 -9.23
N ALA A 252 13.29 23.01 -10.29
CA ALA A 252 12.99 22.60 -11.65
C ALA A 252 13.54 21.20 -11.96
N GLU A 253 14.74 20.89 -11.49
CA GLU A 253 15.32 19.53 -11.60
C GLU A 253 14.47 18.51 -10.83
N ALA A 254 14.01 18.83 -9.64
CA ALA A 254 13.12 17.97 -8.86
C ALA A 254 11.79 17.70 -9.59
N ARG A 255 11.20 18.73 -10.21
CA ARG A 255 9.98 18.62 -11.01
C ARG A 255 10.17 17.69 -12.22
N GLU A 256 11.28 17.84 -12.95
CA GLU A 256 11.57 16.98 -14.09
C GLU A 256 11.84 15.53 -13.67
N ALA A 257 12.56 15.31 -12.59
CA ALA A 257 12.79 13.97 -12.05
C ALA A 257 11.47 13.25 -11.70
N ILE A 258 10.53 13.95 -11.08
CA ILE A 258 9.21 13.39 -10.76
C ILE A 258 8.38 13.13 -12.03
N ARG A 259 8.38 14.04 -13.02
CA ARG A 259 7.66 13.84 -14.30
C ARG A 259 8.16 12.65 -15.08
N GLY A 260 9.46 12.39 -15.04
CA GLY A 260 10.09 11.27 -15.74
C GLY A 260 9.99 9.94 -15.02
N ALA A 261 9.57 9.91 -13.77
CA ALA A 261 9.56 8.70 -12.95
C ALA A 261 8.31 7.84 -13.19
N PRO A 262 8.46 6.51 -13.33
CA PRO A 262 7.33 5.61 -13.48
C PRO A 262 6.44 5.60 -12.22
N GLY A 263 5.14 5.49 -12.42
CA GLY A 263 4.16 5.43 -11.34
C GLY A 263 3.87 6.78 -10.66
N LEU A 264 4.46 7.89 -11.14
CA LEU A 264 4.22 9.23 -10.62
C LEU A 264 3.49 10.12 -11.62
N THR A 265 2.70 11.03 -11.10
CA THR A 265 2.10 12.13 -11.86
C THR A 265 2.30 13.45 -11.10
N LEU A 266 3.00 14.40 -11.71
CA LEU A 266 3.15 15.75 -11.15
C LEU A 266 1.97 16.61 -11.57
N LEU A 267 1.07 16.90 -10.63
CA LEU A 267 -0.01 17.88 -10.78
C LEU A 267 0.19 18.98 -9.75
N ASP A 268 0.95 20.00 -10.11
CA ASP A 268 1.40 21.05 -9.20
C ASP A 268 1.45 22.39 -9.91
N ARG A 269 0.31 23.09 -9.94
CA ARG A 269 0.20 24.46 -10.40
C ARG A 269 0.06 25.39 -9.20
N ARG A 270 0.59 26.60 -9.29
CA ARG A 270 0.53 27.61 -8.20
C ARG A 270 -0.70 28.49 -8.34
N ASP A 271 -1.85 27.85 -8.57
CA ASP A 271 -3.17 28.48 -8.65
C ASP A 271 -4.16 27.73 -7.73
N ASP A 272 -5.34 28.31 -7.54
CA ASP A 272 -6.39 27.71 -6.73
C ASP A 272 -6.87 26.39 -7.37
N GLY A 273 -6.82 25.30 -6.58
CA GLY A 273 -7.15 23.95 -7.07
C GLY A 273 -6.05 23.28 -7.91
N GLY A 274 -4.85 23.88 -8.02
CA GLY A 274 -3.73 23.32 -8.79
C GLY A 274 -2.97 22.16 -8.11
N TYR A 275 -3.62 21.41 -7.26
CA TYR A 275 -3.09 20.30 -6.46
C TYR A 275 -4.09 19.14 -6.40
N VAL A 276 -3.61 17.96 -6.02
CA VAL A 276 -4.44 16.75 -5.89
C VAL A 276 -4.83 16.52 -4.43
N THR A 277 -6.08 16.15 -4.22
CA THR A 277 -6.63 15.70 -2.93
C THR A 277 -6.85 14.19 -2.92
N PRO A 278 -7.08 13.53 -1.77
CA PRO A 278 -7.32 12.09 -1.71
C PRO A 278 -8.47 11.62 -2.61
N LEU A 279 -9.53 12.42 -2.73
CA LEU A 279 -10.73 12.03 -3.48
C LEU A 279 -10.45 11.77 -4.96
N GLU A 280 -9.53 12.53 -5.55
CA GLU A 280 -9.18 12.44 -6.98
C GLU A 280 -8.26 11.24 -7.29
N THR A 281 -7.71 10.60 -6.26
CA THR A 281 -6.80 9.46 -6.43
C THR A 281 -7.52 8.10 -6.42
N VAL A 282 -8.82 8.09 -6.10
CA VAL A 282 -9.58 6.84 -5.95
C VAL A 282 -9.71 6.12 -7.30
N GLY A 283 -9.20 4.90 -7.35
CA GLY A 283 -9.19 4.07 -8.56
C GLY A 283 -8.04 4.38 -9.54
N GLU A 284 -7.20 5.37 -9.25
CA GLU A 284 -6.07 5.74 -10.10
C GLU A 284 -4.81 4.93 -9.74
N ASP A 285 -4.02 4.58 -10.77
CA ASP A 285 -2.78 3.82 -10.60
C ASP A 285 -1.61 4.69 -10.09
N PRO A 286 -1.38 5.93 -10.58
CA PRO A 286 -0.23 6.72 -10.20
C PRO A 286 -0.38 7.31 -8.79
N VAL A 287 0.78 7.59 -8.18
CA VAL A 287 0.88 8.49 -7.04
C VAL A 287 1.05 9.92 -7.57
N PHE A 288 0.20 10.80 -7.11
CA PHE A 288 0.21 12.20 -7.51
C PHE A 288 1.10 13.02 -6.57
N VAL A 289 1.90 13.93 -7.16
CA VAL A 289 2.75 14.86 -6.43
C VAL A 289 2.27 16.27 -6.68
N SER A 290 2.15 17.05 -5.62
CA SER A 290 1.74 18.45 -5.63
C SER A 290 2.53 19.27 -4.60
N ARG A 291 2.41 20.59 -4.63
CA ARG A 291 2.98 21.48 -3.64
C ARG A 291 4.50 21.31 -3.45
N LEU A 292 5.21 20.87 -4.51
CA LEU A 292 6.67 20.74 -4.51
C LEU A 292 7.32 22.12 -4.46
N ARG A 293 8.22 22.30 -3.50
CA ARG A 293 8.91 23.56 -3.23
C ARG A 293 10.19 23.31 -2.43
N VAL A 294 11.12 24.26 -2.48
CA VAL A 294 12.25 24.28 -1.55
C VAL A 294 11.73 24.42 -0.13
N ASP A 295 12.28 23.66 0.82
CA ASP A 295 11.96 23.81 2.23
C ASP A 295 12.66 25.05 2.79
N PRO A 296 11.93 26.05 3.28
CA PRO A 296 12.55 27.29 3.76
C PRO A 296 13.32 27.14 5.08
N THR A 297 13.21 25.98 5.74
CA THR A 297 13.83 25.73 7.06
C THR A 297 15.22 25.11 6.97
N GLY A 298 15.66 24.71 5.78
CA GLY A 298 16.98 24.11 5.56
C GLY A 298 17.52 24.35 4.15
N PRO A 299 18.85 24.48 3.99
CA PRO A 299 19.46 24.85 2.71
C PRO A 299 19.31 23.78 1.62
N ASN A 300 19.07 22.54 2.01
CA ASN A 300 19.04 21.37 1.13
C ASN A 300 17.72 20.61 1.26
N GLY A 301 16.64 21.28 1.59
CA GLY A 301 15.33 20.67 1.83
C GLY A 301 14.37 20.83 0.66
N ILE A 302 13.58 19.78 0.43
CA ILE A 302 12.38 19.81 -0.43
C ILE A 302 11.17 19.47 0.42
N ALA A 303 10.12 20.26 0.29
CA ALA A 303 8.81 19.98 0.86
C ALA A 303 7.82 19.70 -0.27
N LEU A 304 6.96 18.69 -0.08
CA LEU A 304 5.94 18.32 -1.05
C LEU A 304 4.71 17.71 -0.39
N TRP A 305 3.67 17.57 -1.18
CA TRP A 305 2.49 16.80 -0.88
C TRP A 305 2.39 15.66 -1.89
N CYS A 306 2.07 14.45 -1.44
CA CYS A 306 1.70 13.36 -2.33
C CYS A 306 0.40 12.70 -1.88
N ALA A 307 -0.32 12.14 -2.85
CA ALA A 307 -1.56 11.40 -2.61
C ALA A 307 -1.66 10.23 -3.59
N GLY A 308 -2.26 9.13 -3.13
CA GLY A 308 -2.50 7.93 -3.94
C GLY A 308 -3.56 7.04 -3.34
N ASP A 309 -4.14 6.17 -4.15
CA ASP A 309 -5.11 5.18 -3.67
C ASP A 309 -4.39 4.11 -2.83
N ASN A 310 -4.71 4.07 -1.53
CA ASN A 310 -4.09 3.16 -0.57
C ASN A 310 -4.49 1.69 -0.77
N LEU A 311 -5.63 1.41 -1.40
CA LEU A 311 -6.05 0.05 -1.72
C LEU A 311 -5.43 -0.42 -3.05
N ARG A 312 -5.23 0.52 -3.99
CA ARG A 312 -4.69 0.26 -5.32
C ARG A 312 -3.15 0.32 -5.30
N LYS A 313 -2.53 1.47 -5.57
CA LYS A 313 -1.05 1.55 -5.55
C LYS A 313 -0.45 1.25 -4.18
N GLY A 314 -1.09 1.69 -3.10
CA GLY A 314 -0.68 1.41 -1.73
C GLY A 314 -0.89 -0.04 -1.27
N GLY A 315 -1.38 -0.94 -2.12
CA GLY A 315 -1.65 -2.33 -1.77
C GLY A 315 -1.70 -3.26 -2.98
N ALA A 316 -2.86 -3.39 -3.60
CA ALA A 316 -3.13 -4.40 -4.63
C ALA A 316 -2.26 -4.25 -5.88
N LEU A 317 -2.15 -3.03 -6.42
CA LEU A 317 -1.36 -2.79 -7.63
C LEU A 317 0.13 -3.07 -7.40
N ASN A 318 0.69 -2.63 -6.28
CA ASN A 318 2.10 -2.94 -5.95
C ASN A 318 2.33 -4.45 -5.89
N ALA A 319 1.43 -5.20 -5.25
CA ALA A 319 1.52 -6.65 -5.17
C ALA A 319 1.42 -7.33 -6.55
N VAL A 320 0.49 -6.88 -7.40
CA VAL A 320 0.35 -7.41 -8.78
C VAL A 320 1.57 -7.06 -9.62
N GLN A 321 2.13 -5.86 -9.52
CA GLN A 321 3.37 -5.48 -10.20
C GLN A 321 4.58 -6.34 -9.75
N ILE A 322 4.66 -6.69 -8.46
CA ILE A 322 5.66 -7.68 -7.97
C ILE A 322 5.45 -9.02 -8.68
N ALA A 323 4.21 -9.48 -8.81
CA ALA A 323 3.90 -10.73 -9.51
C ALA A 323 4.27 -10.68 -11.00
N GLU A 324 4.00 -9.58 -11.68
CA GLU A 324 4.39 -9.35 -13.08
C GLU A 324 5.91 -9.43 -13.26
N GLU A 325 6.67 -8.80 -12.35
CA GLU A 325 8.12 -8.82 -12.40
C GLU A 325 8.68 -10.23 -12.13
N LEU A 326 8.10 -10.97 -11.18
CA LEU A 326 8.45 -12.38 -10.92
C LEU A 326 8.13 -13.27 -12.13
N ALA A 327 6.98 -13.09 -12.77
CA ALA A 327 6.60 -13.83 -13.98
C ALA A 327 7.55 -13.52 -15.15
N ARG A 328 7.89 -12.24 -15.36
CA ARG A 328 8.83 -11.79 -16.38
C ARG A 328 10.24 -12.40 -16.20
N ARG A 329 10.65 -12.61 -14.96
CA ARG A 329 11.93 -13.27 -14.59
C ARG A 329 11.88 -14.79 -14.68
N GLY A 330 10.72 -15.40 -14.92
CA GLY A 330 10.56 -16.85 -14.90
C GLY A 330 10.69 -17.45 -13.48
N ALA A 331 10.46 -16.67 -12.42
CA ALA A 331 10.56 -17.09 -11.04
C ALA A 331 9.33 -17.89 -10.57
N LEU A 332 8.21 -17.80 -11.27
CA LEU A 332 7.00 -18.56 -11.02
C LEU A 332 7.05 -19.91 -11.74
N ARG A 333 6.46 -20.93 -11.14
CA ARG A 333 6.25 -22.22 -11.81
C ARG A 333 5.33 -22.00 -13.02
N GLY A 334 5.56 -22.73 -14.08
CA GLY A 334 4.73 -22.78 -15.28
C GLY A 334 4.12 -24.14 -15.48
#